data_77443845b39b1cb5faed8ca51ebdbde0
#
_entry.id   77443845b39b1cb5faed8ca51ebdbde0
#
_cell.length_a   1.000
_cell.length_b   1.000
_cell.length_c   1.000
_cell.angle_alpha   90.00
_cell.angle_beta   90.00
_cell.angle_gamma   90.00
#
_symmetry.space_group_name_H-M   'P 1'
#
loop_
_entity.id
_entity.type
_entity.pdbx_description
1 polymer ?
#
loop_
_entity_poly.entity_id
_entity_poly.type
_entity_poly.pdbx_seq_one_letter_code
_entity_poly.pdbx_strand_id
1 'polypeptide(L)'
;MLPKIKTILYTTALGPGASYVFRYALALARQHEAKIIAVHAMEPLSLFGRSLVEQYISHESTEEMHRKARESVTAGIKQRIEQLCTKECDDAPSCENAVSSVHVVDGYPVQVILDKAKECSADLIVMGVRDRTKVGEAIMGSTTRKVLHSASQPVLVVKI
;
A
#
# COMPACT_ATOMS: atom_id res chain seq x y z
N MET A 1 -21.23 -19.84 9.36
CA MET A 1 -19.89 -20.15 8.79
C MET A 1 -18.97 -18.97 9.10
N LEU A 2 -17.79 -19.23 9.62
CA LEU A 2 -16.82 -18.15 9.87
C LEU A 2 -16.21 -17.65 8.54
N PRO A 3 -15.96 -16.36 8.40
CA PRO A 3 -15.31 -15.81 7.21
C PRO A 3 -13.88 -16.36 7.10
N LYS A 4 -13.46 -16.63 5.87
CA LYS A 4 -12.09 -17.10 5.56
C LYS A 4 -11.32 -15.94 4.96
N ILE A 5 -10.12 -15.68 5.49
CA ILE A 5 -9.19 -14.70 4.94
C ILE A 5 -8.22 -15.44 4.04
N LYS A 6 -8.30 -15.22 2.73
CA LYS A 6 -7.42 -15.83 1.72
C LYS A 6 -6.62 -14.80 0.94
N THR A 7 -7.13 -13.58 0.86
CA THR A 7 -6.48 -12.47 0.16
C THR A 7 -6.45 -11.24 1.05
N ILE A 8 -5.26 -10.76 1.35
CA ILE A 8 -5.03 -9.54 2.14
C ILE A 8 -4.50 -8.46 1.21
N LEU A 9 -5.19 -7.33 1.12
CA LEU A 9 -4.67 -6.14 0.46
C LEU A 9 -3.88 -5.32 1.48
N TYR A 10 -2.57 -5.27 1.31
CA TYR A 10 -1.68 -4.42 2.09
C TYR A 10 -1.44 -3.11 1.36
N THR A 11 -1.79 -2.00 2.00
CA THR A 11 -1.57 -0.66 1.45
C THR A 11 -0.32 -0.05 2.04
N THR A 12 0.62 0.36 1.21
CA THR A 12 1.87 0.98 1.67
C THR A 12 1.95 2.45 1.29
N ALA A 13 2.33 3.28 2.25
CA ALA A 13 2.55 4.71 2.07
C ALA A 13 4.04 5.08 1.93
N LEU A 14 4.93 4.14 1.75
CA LEU A 14 6.39 4.29 1.62
C LEU A 14 7.08 4.99 2.80
N GLY A 15 6.35 5.38 3.82
CA GLY A 15 6.89 6.05 5.00
C GLY A 15 7.64 5.10 5.94
N PRO A 16 8.29 5.65 6.98
CA PRO A 16 9.10 4.87 7.94
C PRO A 16 8.30 3.81 8.70
N GLY A 17 6.98 3.98 8.84
CA GLY A 17 6.10 3.00 9.48
C GLY A 17 5.60 1.88 8.58
N ALA A 18 5.88 1.90 7.27
CA ALA A 18 5.39 0.90 6.32
C ALA A 18 5.81 -0.53 6.70
N SER A 19 7.05 -0.69 7.17
CA SER A 19 7.57 -1.97 7.64
C SER A 19 6.79 -2.52 8.85
N TYR A 20 6.39 -1.65 9.75
CA TYR A 20 5.61 -2.03 10.92
C TYR A 20 4.21 -2.53 10.53
N VAL A 21 3.55 -1.82 9.62
CA VAL A 21 2.24 -2.24 9.07
C VAL A 21 2.35 -3.57 8.33
N PHE A 22 3.40 -3.75 7.55
CA PHE A 22 3.64 -4.99 6.81
C PHE A 22 3.77 -6.22 7.72
N ARG A 23 4.40 -6.08 8.90
CA ARG A 23 4.50 -7.18 9.88
C ARG A 23 3.12 -7.71 10.30
N TYR A 24 2.13 -6.84 10.47
CA TYR A 24 0.75 -7.27 10.77
C TYR A 24 0.12 -8.00 9.60
N ALA A 25 0.28 -7.49 8.38
CA ALA A 25 -0.21 -8.17 7.18
C ALA A 25 0.42 -9.57 7.03
N LEU A 26 1.74 -9.66 7.24
CA LEU A 26 2.47 -10.92 7.16
C LEU A 26 2.06 -11.92 8.24
N ALA A 27 1.93 -11.47 9.49
CA ALA A 27 1.49 -12.32 10.60
C ALA A 27 0.11 -12.94 10.32
N LEU A 28 -0.83 -12.12 9.84
CA LEU A 28 -2.16 -12.58 9.45
C LEU A 28 -2.13 -13.51 8.24
N ALA A 29 -1.32 -13.19 7.24
CA ALA A 29 -1.17 -14.03 6.05
C ALA A 29 -0.66 -15.44 6.43
N ARG A 30 0.33 -15.53 7.31
CA ARG A 30 0.86 -16.81 7.79
C ARG A 30 -0.18 -17.60 8.60
N GLN A 31 -0.89 -16.93 9.49
CA GLN A 31 -1.89 -17.56 10.35
C GLN A 31 -3.09 -18.13 9.55
N HIS A 32 -3.46 -17.44 8.48
CA HIS A 32 -4.62 -17.80 7.64
C HIS A 32 -4.27 -18.51 6.33
N GLU A 33 -2.98 -18.76 6.06
CA GLU A 33 -2.49 -19.25 4.77
C GLU A 33 -2.99 -18.36 3.61
N ALA A 34 -2.98 -17.05 3.83
CA ALA A 34 -3.48 -16.06 2.90
C ALA A 34 -2.36 -15.48 2.05
N LYS A 35 -2.72 -14.97 0.86
CA LYS A 35 -1.82 -14.22 0.00
C LYS A 35 -1.92 -12.73 0.29
N ILE A 36 -0.77 -12.05 0.23
CA ILE A 36 -0.70 -10.59 0.33
C ILE A 36 -0.57 -10.03 -1.08
N ILE A 37 -1.40 -9.03 -1.37
CA ILE A 37 -1.26 -8.15 -2.53
C ILE A 37 -0.91 -6.78 -1.99
N ALA A 38 0.28 -6.28 -2.35
CA ALA A 38 0.71 -4.95 -1.93
C ALA A 38 0.30 -3.91 -2.97
N VAL A 39 -0.24 -2.79 -2.52
CA VAL A 39 -0.60 -1.66 -3.38
C VAL A 39 -0.05 -0.35 -2.83
N HIS A 40 0.49 0.46 -3.72
CA HIS A 40 0.84 1.85 -3.48
C HIS A 40 0.15 2.73 -4.51
N ALA A 41 -0.50 3.80 -4.04
CA ALA A 41 -1.08 4.81 -4.91
C ALA A 41 -0.07 5.94 -5.14
N MET A 42 0.26 6.19 -6.40
CA MET A 42 1.01 7.38 -6.81
C MET A 42 0.01 8.49 -7.14
N GLU A 43 -0.05 9.49 -6.26
CA GLU A 43 -0.92 10.63 -6.50
C GLU A 43 -0.47 11.41 -7.74
N PRO A 44 -1.41 11.81 -8.61
CA PRO A 44 -1.08 12.64 -9.75
C PRO A 44 -0.56 14.01 -9.28
N LEU A 45 0.36 14.57 -10.06
CA LEU A 45 0.79 15.94 -9.84
C LEU A 45 -0.43 16.89 -9.85
N SER A 46 -0.39 17.91 -8.99
CA SER A 46 -1.38 18.99 -9.05
C SER A 46 -1.41 19.64 -10.44
N LEU A 47 -2.50 20.30 -10.80
CA LEU A 47 -2.59 21.03 -12.09
C LEU A 47 -1.43 22.01 -12.26
N PHE A 48 -1.03 22.68 -11.19
CA PHE A 48 0.12 23.59 -11.20
C PHE A 48 1.43 22.84 -11.41
N GLY A 49 1.63 21.70 -10.74
CA GLY A 49 2.82 20.86 -10.93
C GLY A 49 2.93 20.31 -12.35
N ARG A 50 1.80 19.88 -12.94
CA ARG A 50 1.75 19.46 -14.36
C ARG A 50 2.13 20.59 -15.29
N SER A 51 1.55 21.77 -15.11
CA SER A 51 1.85 22.94 -15.92
C SER A 51 3.33 23.34 -15.90
N LEU A 52 3.96 23.24 -14.71
CA LEU A 52 5.41 23.49 -14.59
C LEU A 52 6.23 22.43 -15.33
N VAL A 53 5.89 21.16 -15.18
CA VAL A 53 6.59 20.06 -15.87
C VAL A 53 6.45 20.18 -17.39
N GLU A 54 5.23 20.40 -17.90
CA GLU A 54 4.94 20.56 -19.33
C GLU A 54 5.65 21.76 -19.95
N GLN A 55 5.93 22.81 -19.16
CA GLN A 55 6.64 23.98 -19.63
C GLN A 55 8.12 23.72 -19.91
N TYR A 56 8.73 22.76 -19.23
CA TYR A 56 10.17 22.48 -19.31
C TYR A 56 10.51 21.14 -19.94
N ILE A 57 9.56 20.21 -20.06
CA ILE A 57 9.79 18.83 -20.50
C ILE A 57 8.73 18.47 -21.56
N SER A 58 9.15 17.80 -22.64
CA SER A 58 8.21 17.31 -23.65
C SER A 58 7.26 16.26 -23.07
N HIS A 59 6.08 16.11 -23.69
CA HIS A 59 5.04 15.18 -23.23
C HIS A 59 5.54 13.72 -23.20
N GLU A 60 6.28 13.28 -24.21
CA GLU A 60 6.89 11.94 -24.26
C GLU A 60 7.91 11.72 -23.13
N SER A 61 8.73 12.74 -22.81
CA SER A 61 9.69 12.67 -21.70
C SER A 61 8.99 12.60 -20.35
N THR A 62 7.80 13.20 -20.22
CA THR A 62 7.01 13.15 -18.99
C THR A 62 6.45 11.75 -18.75
N GLU A 63 5.88 11.08 -19.75
CA GLU A 63 5.39 9.71 -19.63
C GLU A 63 6.50 8.72 -19.30
N GLU A 64 7.66 8.86 -19.94
CA GLU A 64 8.84 8.03 -19.65
C GLU A 64 9.34 8.22 -18.22
N MET A 65 9.35 9.46 -17.71
CA MET A 65 9.68 9.76 -16.32
C MET A 65 8.68 9.12 -15.35
N HIS A 66 7.38 9.19 -15.64
CA HIS A 66 6.35 8.53 -14.82
C HIS A 66 6.51 7.02 -14.80
N ARG A 67 6.79 6.41 -15.95
CA ARG A 67 7.05 4.97 -16.04
C ARG A 67 8.26 4.56 -15.21
N LYS A 68 9.38 5.26 -15.34
CA LYS A 68 10.59 5.02 -14.55
C LYS A 68 10.36 5.22 -13.05
N ALA A 69 9.59 6.24 -12.67
CA ALA A 69 9.23 6.48 -11.29
C ALA A 69 8.42 5.30 -10.70
N ARG A 70 7.41 4.79 -11.42
CA ARG A 70 6.64 3.61 -10.98
C ARG A 70 7.53 2.38 -10.83
N GLU A 71 8.40 2.12 -11.79
CA GLU A 71 9.33 1.00 -11.73
C GLU A 71 10.27 1.09 -10.53
N SER A 72 10.82 2.27 -10.27
CA SER A 72 11.70 2.54 -9.12
C SER A 72 10.96 2.34 -7.79
N VAL A 73 9.74 2.84 -7.67
CA VAL A 73 8.92 2.67 -6.47
C VAL A 73 8.57 1.20 -6.26
N THR A 74 8.20 0.49 -7.31
CA THR A 74 7.90 -0.95 -7.25
C THR A 74 9.11 -1.75 -6.78
N ALA A 75 10.28 -1.48 -7.34
CA ALA A 75 11.54 -2.13 -6.94
C ALA A 75 11.88 -1.84 -5.47
N GLY A 76 11.69 -0.60 -5.02
CA GLY A 76 11.91 -0.20 -3.63
C GLY A 76 10.98 -0.91 -2.64
N ILE A 77 9.72 -1.11 -2.99
CA ILE A 77 8.76 -1.86 -2.16
C ILE A 77 9.18 -3.32 -2.06
N LYS A 78 9.49 -3.97 -3.18
CA LYS A 78 9.95 -5.36 -3.22
C LYS A 78 11.20 -5.55 -2.37
N GLN A 79 12.20 -4.70 -2.52
CA GLN A 79 13.44 -4.74 -1.74
C GLN A 79 13.18 -4.63 -0.23
N ARG A 80 12.28 -3.75 0.19
CA ARG A 80 11.89 -3.62 1.61
C ARG A 80 11.21 -4.88 2.14
N ILE A 81 10.35 -5.50 1.35
CA ILE A 81 9.70 -6.76 1.71
C ILE A 81 10.74 -7.87 1.88
N GLU A 82 11.68 -8.03 0.93
CA GLU A 82 12.78 -8.99 1.01
C GLU A 82 13.63 -8.79 2.27
N GLN A 83 14.03 -7.55 2.55
CA GLN A 83 14.80 -7.22 3.75
C GLN A 83 14.06 -7.55 5.05
N LEU A 84 12.75 -7.31 5.10
CA LEU A 84 11.93 -7.64 6.26
C LEU A 84 11.80 -9.14 6.42
N CYS A 85 11.54 -9.86 5.35
CA CYS A 85 11.44 -11.31 5.38
C CYS A 85 12.76 -11.95 5.85
N THR A 86 13.89 -11.44 5.41
CA THR A 86 15.22 -11.93 5.83
C THR A 86 15.49 -11.68 7.32
N LYS A 87 14.97 -10.57 7.88
CA LYS A 87 15.21 -10.21 9.29
C LYS A 87 14.25 -10.85 10.27
N GLU A 88 13.00 -11.04 9.87
CA GLU A 88 11.89 -11.35 10.76
C GLU A 88 11.42 -12.81 10.66
N CYS A 89 11.84 -13.52 9.62
CA CYS A 89 11.39 -14.89 9.38
C CYS A 89 12.57 -15.86 9.35
N ASP A 90 12.44 -16.98 10.05
CA ASP A 90 13.40 -18.09 9.99
C ASP A 90 13.46 -18.72 8.59
N ASP A 91 12.35 -18.62 7.83
CA ASP A 91 12.20 -19.05 6.45
C ASP A 91 11.82 -17.85 5.56
N ALA A 92 12.83 -17.11 5.12
CA ALA A 92 12.64 -15.92 4.26
C ALA A 92 11.93 -16.24 2.94
N PRO A 93 12.24 -17.32 2.20
CA PRO A 93 11.52 -17.68 0.97
C PRO A 93 10.02 -17.89 1.18
N SER A 94 9.61 -18.54 2.27
CA SER A 94 8.20 -18.73 2.59
C SER A 94 7.50 -17.40 2.90
N CYS A 95 8.21 -16.50 3.55
CA CYS A 95 7.73 -15.16 3.87
C CYS A 95 7.53 -14.32 2.60
N GLU A 96 8.51 -14.33 1.69
CA GLU A 96 8.45 -13.63 0.41
C GLU A 96 7.34 -14.20 -0.47
N ASN A 97 7.15 -15.51 -0.49
CA ASN A 97 6.09 -16.19 -1.25
C ASN A 97 4.67 -15.85 -0.74
N ALA A 98 4.52 -15.34 0.49
CA ALA A 98 3.25 -14.83 0.96
C ALA A 98 2.79 -13.59 0.19
N VAL A 99 3.74 -12.81 -0.37
CA VAL A 99 3.45 -11.65 -1.21
C VAL A 99 3.31 -12.10 -2.66
N SER A 100 2.09 -12.19 -3.15
CA SER A 100 1.82 -12.67 -4.51
C SER A 100 2.10 -11.62 -5.59
N SER A 101 1.91 -10.34 -5.28
CA SER A 101 2.16 -9.24 -6.21
C SER A 101 2.32 -7.89 -5.52
N VAL A 102 3.02 -6.97 -6.19
CA VAL A 102 3.19 -5.57 -5.80
C VAL A 102 2.71 -4.69 -6.94
N HIS A 103 1.77 -3.80 -6.65
CA HIS A 103 1.20 -2.88 -7.62
C HIS A 103 1.45 -1.43 -7.21
N VAL A 104 1.95 -0.65 -8.15
CA VAL A 104 2.05 0.81 -8.03
C VAL A 104 1.11 1.40 -9.07
N VAL A 105 0.09 2.10 -8.62
CA VAL A 105 -1.04 2.56 -9.44
C VAL A 105 -1.16 4.08 -9.34
N ASP A 106 -1.22 4.75 -10.49
CA ASP A 106 -1.48 6.19 -10.52
C ASP A 106 -2.94 6.47 -10.14
N GLY A 107 -3.13 7.38 -9.22
CA GLY A 107 -4.45 7.78 -8.77
C GLY A 107 -4.52 8.24 -7.32
N TYR A 108 -5.70 8.67 -6.92
CA TYR A 108 -5.94 9.06 -5.54
C TYR A 108 -6.01 7.84 -4.61
N PRO A 109 -5.34 7.85 -3.46
CA PRO A 109 -5.18 6.67 -2.60
C PRO A 109 -6.49 5.95 -2.27
N VAL A 110 -7.53 6.68 -1.91
CA VAL A 110 -8.83 6.08 -1.55
C VAL A 110 -9.40 5.27 -2.71
N GLN A 111 -9.42 5.84 -3.91
CA GLN A 111 -9.98 5.17 -5.09
C GLN A 111 -9.13 3.96 -5.48
N VAL A 112 -7.81 4.13 -5.52
CA VAL A 112 -6.86 3.04 -5.85
C VAL A 112 -7.03 1.86 -4.88
N ILE A 113 -7.14 2.13 -3.57
CA ILE A 113 -7.31 1.08 -2.56
C ILE A 113 -8.63 0.34 -2.74
N LEU A 114 -9.73 1.08 -2.90
CA LEU A 114 -11.06 0.48 -3.03
C LEU A 114 -11.22 -0.31 -4.32
N ASP A 115 -10.69 0.20 -5.44
CA ASP A 115 -10.75 -0.50 -6.73
C ASP A 115 -9.87 -1.75 -6.70
N LYS A 116 -8.66 -1.67 -6.14
CA LYS A 116 -7.79 -2.83 -6.01
C LYS A 116 -8.38 -3.89 -5.07
N ALA A 117 -9.02 -3.49 -3.98
CA ALA A 117 -9.69 -4.42 -3.07
C ALA A 117 -10.81 -5.22 -3.76
N LYS A 118 -11.56 -4.57 -4.65
CA LYS A 118 -12.59 -5.24 -5.47
C LYS A 118 -11.96 -6.13 -6.54
N GLU A 119 -11.00 -5.62 -7.28
CA GLU A 119 -10.31 -6.32 -8.36
C GLU A 119 -9.70 -7.64 -7.89
N CYS A 120 -9.01 -7.63 -6.76
CA CYS A 120 -8.38 -8.82 -6.21
C CYS A 120 -9.28 -9.63 -5.27
N SER A 121 -10.54 -9.26 -5.11
CA SER A 121 -11.47 -9.89 -4.17
C SER A 121 -10.86 -10.02 -2.76
N ALA A 122 -10.30 -8.93 -2.25
CA ALA A 122 -9.67 -8.92 -0.94
C ALA A 122 -10.67 -9.26 0.17
N ASP A 123 -10.27 -10.12 1.08
CA ASP A 123 -11.04 -10.46 2.29
C ASP A 123 -10.74 -9.52 3.45
N LEU A 124 -9.58 -8.87 3.40
CA LEU A 124 -9.12 -7.93 4.42
C LEU A 124 -8.23 -6.85 3.78
N ILE A 125 -8.44 -5.61 4.19
CA ILE A 125 -7.53 -4.49 3.88
C ILE A 125 -6.69 -4.19 5.13
N VAL A 126 -5.37 -4.12 4.98
CA VAL A 126 -4.43 -3.73 6.05
C VAL A 126 -3.77 -2.42 5.66
N MET A 127 -3.91 -1.40 6.49
CA MET A 127 -3.37 -0.07 6.24
C MET A 127 -2.83 0.58 7.50
N GLY A 128 -1.84 1.45 7.34
CA GLY A 128 -1.28 2.25 8.41
C GLY A 128 -1.97 3.59 8.58
N VAL A 129 -2.02 4.08 9.81
CA VAL A 129 -2.40 5.45 10.12
C VAL A 129 -1.32 6.09 10.98
N ARG A 130 -0.87 7.27 10.59
CA ARG A 130 0.04 8.07 11.42
C ARG A 130 -0.74 8.76 12.52
N ASP A 131 -0.28 8.58 13.75
CA ASP A 131 -0.74 9.37 14.88
C ASP A 131 -0.11 10.75 14.79
N ARG A 132 -0.84 11.73 14.28
CA ARG A 132 -0.40 13.14 14.21
C ARG A 132 -0.80 13.88 15.47
N THR A 133 -0.60 13.30 16.64
CA THR A 133 -0.85 13.99 17.89
C THR A 133 0.25 15.00 18.21
N LYS A 134 0.08 16.23 17.73
CA LYS A 134 0.76 17.38 18.36
C LYS A 134 -0.15 18.12 19.36
N VAL A 135 -1.43 17.83 19.43
CA VAL A 135 -2.38 18.49 20.34
C VAL A 135 -3.54 17.52 20.69
N GLY A 136 -3.30 16.55 21.56
CA GLY A 136 -4.33 15.85 22.34
C GLY A 136 -5.49 15.13 21.64
N GLU A 137 -5.69 15.28 20.35
CA GLU A 137 -6.72 14.59 19.58
C GLU A 137 -6.09 13.70 18.51
N ALA A 138 -6.34 12.41 18.59
CA ALA A 138 -5.92 11.44 17.58
C ALA A 138 -6.67 11.70 16.27
N ILE A 139 -6.07 12.44 15.36
CA ILE A 139 -6.66 12.73 14.05
C ILE A 139 -6.34 11.58 13.10
N MET A 140 -7.32 10.73 12.85
CA MET A 140 -7.24 9.73 11.79
C MET A 140 -7.09 10.41 10.43
N GLY A 141 -6.08 10.03 9.64
CA GLY A 141 -5.85 10.58 8.31
C GLY A 141 -7.08 10.49 7.39
N SER A 142 -7.23 11.46 6.49
CA SER A 142 -8.39 11.54 5.58
C SER A 142 -8.56 10.28 4.71
N THR A 143 -7.47 9.70 4.23
CA THR A 143 -7.49 8.46 3.43
C THR A 143 -8.04 7.30 4.26
N THR A 144 -7.50 7.07 5.45
CA THR A 144 -7.94 5.97 6.34
C THR A 144 -9.42 6.09 6.67
N ARG A 145 -9.87 7.29 7.05
CA ARG A 145 -11.29 7.53 7.36
C ARG A 145 -12.20 7.24 6.18
N LYS A 146 -11.84 7.70 4.98
CA LYS A 146 -12.63 7.46 3.77
C LYS A 146 -12.64 5.99 3.36
N VAL A 147 -11.52 5.28 3.48
CA VAL A 147 -11.46 3.84 3.21
C VAL A 147 -12.34 3.08 4.19
N LEU A 148 -12.23 3.35 5.50
CA LEU A 148 -13.09 2.73 6.52
C LEU A 148 -14.58 2.95 6.27
N HIS A 149 -14.96 4.13 5.78
CA HIS A 149 -16.36 4.45 5.49
C HIS A 149 -16.88 3.76 4.23
N SER A 150 -16.04 3.58 3.22
CA SER A 150 -16.46 3.17 1.87
C SER A 150 -16.10 1.73 1.50
N ALA A 151 -15.21 1.09 2.26
CA ALA A 151 -14.81 -0.30 1.99
C ALA A 151 -15.96 -1.26 2.31
N SER A 152 -16.14 -2.25 1.43
CA SER A 152 -17.04 -3.38 1.68
C SER A 152 -16.36 -4.49 2.48
N GLN A 153 -15.04 -4.48 2.51
CA GLN A 153 -14.21 -5.45 3.23
C GLN A 153 -13.87 -4.96 4.65
N PRO A 154 -13.63 -5.86 5.60
CA PRO A 154 -12.98 -5.52 6.86
C PRO A 154 -11.68 -4.76 6.63
N VAL A 155 -11.40 -3.77 7.49
CA VAL A 155 -10.19 -2.97 7.42
C VAL A 155 -9.47 -3.03 8.75
N LEU A 156 -8.23 -3.50 8.75
CA LEU A 156 -7.31 -3.43 9.87
C LEU A 156 -6.47 -2.16 9.75
N VAL A 157 -6.62 -1.28 10.71
CA VAL A 157 -5.85 -0.04 10.81
C VAL A 157 -4.74 -0.21 11.85
N VAL A 158 -3.50 -0.08 11.41
CA VAL A 158 -2.32 -0.17 12.27
C VAL A 158 -1.81 1.23 12.56
N LYS A 159 -1.73 1.59 13.84
CA LYS A 159 -1.16 2.87 14.30
C LYS A 159 0.37 2.85 14.15
N ILE A 160 0.90 3.94 13.58
CA ILE A 160 2.34 4.15 13.39
C ILE A 160 2.78 5.41 14.13
#